data_d20a7f3367148ae4d86cfd0229f19852
#
_entry.id   d20a7f3367148ae4d86cfd0229f19852
#
_cell.length_a   1.000
_cell.length_b   1.000
_cell.length_c   1.000
_cell.angle_alpha   90.00
_cell.angle_beta   90.00
_cell.angle_gamma   90.00
#
_symmetry.space_group_name_H-M   'P 1'
#
loop_
_entity.id
_entity.type
_entity.pdbx_description
1 polymer ?
#
loop_
_entity_poly.entity_id
_entity_poly.type
_entity_poly.pdbx_seq_one_letter_code
_entity_poly.pdbx_strand_id
1 'polypeptide(L)'
;YAAANIVDIIGEYVTLKRKGVNYVACCPFHNEKTPSFVVSPSKGLYKCFGCGKGGNAVTFVMDQEATTYVEALKMVAKRYGIEVKEEALTEEEVRRNDDRESMFALNGWAAEYFANYLQRETEGQSVGLAYFRQKRGMTDATIKKFGLGFCPAKGDRMSKDALAAGYKKEFLLSTGLSLVSDRDGSLYDRFRDRVIFPVHNISGRIVAFGGRTLRTDKQVAKYQNSPESEIYSKKRELYGLYFAKKAIQQQDYAIMVEGYTDVISMHQAGVENVVSSSGTSLTTDQIRLLNRFTKNITVIYDGDSAGIHASIRGIDMILAEGMNVRVVLLPEPEDPDSFARVHTAAEVQEYIKANEVDFITFKAQLLMKDAQNDPIKRAALIGDMVQSITQIPDSIQRSVYVKECARLMDIDERVLVEEVARKRVVQTGG
;
A
#
# COMPACT_ATOMS: atom_id res chain seq x y z
N TYR A 1 -28.61 2.48 12.85
CA TYR A 1 -27.69 2.85 13.95
C TYR A 1 -28.28 2.54 15.34
N ALA A 2 -29.53 2.86 15.57
CA ALA A 2 -30.15 2.69 16.90
C ALA A 2 -30.36 1.23 17.36
N ALA A 3 -30.30 0.28 16.43
CA ALA A 3 -30.54 -1.15 16.71
C ALA A 3 -29.28 -1.97 17.02
N ALA A 4 -28.10 -1.43 16.78
CA ALA A 4 -26.86 -2.16 16.98
C ALA A 4 -26.24 -1.86 18.34
N ASN A 5 -26.16 -2.89 19.21
CA ASN A 5 -25.51 -2.76 20.51
C ASN A 5 -23.99 -2.79 20.34
N ILE A 6 -23.36 -1.65 20.59
CA ILE A 6 -21.91 -1.49 20.43
C ILE A 6 -21.11 -2.45 21.33
N VAL A 7 -21.64 -2.82 22.51
CA VAL A 7 -20.95 -3.74 23.44
C VAL A 7 -20.90 -5.14 22.87
N ASP A 8 -22.01 -5.60 22.26
CA ASP A 8 -22.06 -6.93 21.67
C ASP A 8 -21.11 -7.04 20.47
N ILE A 9 -21.10 -6.01 19.61
CA ILE A 9 -20.22 -5.97 18.43
C ILE A 9 -18.75 -5.96 18.82
N ILE A 10 -18.37 -5.07 19.73
CA ILE A 10 -16.97 -4.94 20.17
C ILE A 10 -16.54 -6.16 21.01
N GLY A 11 -17.47 -6.73 21.78
CA GLY A 11 -17.24 -7.91 22.59
C GLY A 11 -16.83 -9.17 21.82
N GLU A 12 -17.12 -9.24 20.51
CA GLU A 12 -16.67 -10.34 19.65
C GLU A 12 -15.16 -10.24 19.30
N TYR A 13 -14.59 -9.06 19.43
CA TYR A 13 -13.18 -8.81 19.05
C TYR A 13 -12.27 -8.66 20.28
N VAL A 14 -12.79 -8.15 21.40
CA VAL A 14 -12.01 -7.91 22.61
C VAL A 14 -12.82 -8.27 23.85
N THR A 15 -12.14 -8.73 24.89
CA THR A 15 -12.78 -9.03 26.18
C THR A 15 -13.07 -7.71 26.91
N LEU A 16 -14.36 -7.32 26.95
CA LEU A 16 -14.82 -6.13 27.63
C LEU A 16 -15.05 -6.40 29.12
N LYS A 17 -14.49 -5.55 29.98
CA LYS A 17 -14.74 -5.56 31.44
C LYS A 17 -15.57 -4.36 31.82
N ARG A 18 -16.66 -4.59 32.60
CA ARG A 18 -17.53 -3.51 33.05
C ARG A 18 -16.80 -2.61 34.06
N LYS A 19 -16.88 -1.30 33.85
CA LYS A 19 -16.36 -0.28 34.78
C LYS A 19 -17.38 0.84 34.91
N GLY A 20 -18.23 0.71 35.95
CA GLY A 20 -19.39 1.60 36.17
C GLY A 20 -20.43 1.45 35.06
N VAL A 21 -20.77 2.55 34.40
CA VAL A 21 -21.73 2.60 33.28
C VAL A 21 -21.11 2.28 31.93
N ASN A 22 -19.76 2.18 31.83
CA ASN A 22 -19.01 1.90 30.63
C ASN A 22 -18.32 0.53 30.68
N TYR A 23 -17.73 0.13 29.56
CA TYR A 23 -16.86 -1.03 29.45
C TYR A 23 -15.46 -0.61 29.08
N VAL A 24 -14.45 -1.37 29.53
CA VAL A 24 -13.03 -1.10 29.23
C VAL A 24 -12.35 -2.36 28.73
N ALA A 25 -11.37 -2.20 27.86
CA ALA A 25 -10.51 -3.26 27.36
C ALA A 25 -9.13 -2.71 26.98
N CYS A 26 -8.17 -3.61 26.73
CA CYS A 26 -6.99 -3.25 25.95
C CYS A 26 -7.42 -2.98 24.50
N CYS A 27 -6.84 -1.95 23.89
CA CYS A 27 -7.23 -1.52 22.56
C CYS A 27 -6.84 -2.55 21.49
N PRO A 28 -7.73 -2.92 20.56
CA PRO A 28 -7.38 -3.83 19.48
C PRO A 28 -6.55 -3.15 18.36
N PHE A 29 -6.41 -1.84 18.39
CA PHE A 29 -5.78 -1.05 17.34
C PHE A 29 -4.33 -0.68 17.65
N HIS A 30 -3.85 -0.86 18.91
CA HIS A 30 -2.46 -0.64 19.29
C HIS A 30 -2.10 -1.53 20.49
N ASN A 31 -0.80 -1.79 20.66
CA ASN A 31 -0.31 -2.58 21.78
C ASN A 31 -0.28 -1.76 23.08
N GLU A 32 -1.00 -2.26 24.10
CA GLU A 32 -0.98 -1.69 25.46
C GLU A 32 -1.12 -2.78 26.52
N LYS A 33 -0.54 -2.53 27.71
CA LYS A 33 -0.68 -3.43 28.87
C LYS A 33 -1.79 -3.00 29.82
N THR A 34 -2.17 -1.73 29.78
CA THR A 34 -3.17 -1.11 30.65
C THR A 34 -4.39 -0.71 29.81
N PRO A 35 -5.60 -1.14 30.14
CA PRO A 35 -6.78 -0.84 29.38
C PRO A 35 -7.04 0.67 29.22
N SER A 36 -6.99 1.18 28.01
CA SER A 36 -7.32 2.57 27.67
C SER A 36 -8.50 2.71 26.70
N PHE A 37 -9.01 1.58 26.23
CA PHE A 37 -10.16 1.52 25.32
C PHE A 37 -11.46 1.49 26.12
N VAL A 38 -12.30 2.50 25.91
CA VAL A 38 -13.57 2.69 26.64
C VAL A 38 -14.74 2.59 25.67
N VAL A 39 -15.75 1.79 26.02
CA VAL A 39 -17.01 1.67 25.28
C VAL A 39 -18.14 2.22 26.14
N SER A 40 -18.88 3.17 25.61
CA SER A 40 -20.05 3.77 26.27
C SER A 40 -21.35 3.28 25.62
N PRO A 41 -22.09 2.34 26.27
CA PRO A 41 -23.34 1.81 25.73
C PRO A 41 -24.40 2.90 25.54
N SER A 42 -24.51 3.82 26.53
CA SER A 42 -25.48 4.90 26.47
C SER A 42 -25.29 5.91 25.36
N LYS A 43 -24.05 6.08 24.91
CA LYS A 43 -23.69 6.95 23.78
C LYS A 43 -23.57 6.21 22.44
N GLY A 44 -23.54 4.87 22.46
CA GLY A 44 -23.28 4.05 21.27
C GLY A 44 -21.89 4.30 20.65
N LEU A 45 -20.90 4.72 21.47
CA LEU A 45 -19.58 5.14 21.02
C LEU A 45 -18.47 4.42 21.79
N TYR A 46 -17.32 4.27 21.14
CA TYR A 46 -16.06 3.90 21.78
C TYR A 46 -15.01 5.01 21.63
N LYS A 47 -14.06 5.04 22.54
CA LYS A 47 -12.89 5.91 22.49
C LYS A 47 -11.70 5.20 23.13
N CYS A 48 -10.60 5.14 22.43
CA CYS A 48 -9.30 4.78 22.99
C CYS A 48 -8.55 6.04 23.42
N PHE A 49 -8.19 6.11 24.70
CA PHE A 49 -7.40 7.23 25.24
C PHE A 49 -5.90 7.08 25.03
N GLY A 50 -5.44 5.89 24.59
CA GLY A 50 -4.05 5.63 24.21
C GLY A 50 -3.73 6.11 22.79
N CYS A 51 -4.44 5.59 21.78
CA CYS A 51 -4.19 5.92 20.36
C CYS A 51 -5.14 6.97 19.78
N GLY A 52 -6.12 7.46 20.55
CA GLY A 52 -7.06 8.47 20.08
C GLY A 52 -8.17 7.97 19.15
N LYS A 53 -8.17 6.72 18.68
CA LYS A 53 -9.25 6.15 17.86
C LYS A 53 -10.58 6.16 18.59
N GLY A 54 -11.66 6.43 17.87
CA GLY A 54 -13.00 6.44 18.42
C GLY A 54 -14.06 6.51 17.34
N GLY A 55 -15.28 6.08 17.66
CA GLY A 55 -16.40 6.05 16.72
C GLY A 55 -17.57 5.22 17.22
N ASN A 56 -18.46 4.85 16.32
CA ASN A 56 -19.60 3.97 16.57
C ASN A 56 -19.28 2.50 16.22
N ALA A 57 -20.26 1.63 16.34
CA ALA A 57 -20.11 0.20 16.04
C ALA A 57 -19.68 -0.08 14.58
N VAL A 58 -20.20 0.67 13.60
CA VAL A 58 -19.85 0.50 12.19
C VAL A 58 -18.41 0.96 11.93
N THR A 59 -18.02 2.10 12.51
CA THR A 59 -16.64 2.61 12.42
C THR A 59 -15.66 1.63 13.06
N PHE A 60 -16.03 1.00 14.18
CA PHE A 60 -15.21 -0.02 14.82
C PHE A 60 -14.99 -1.23 13.89
N VAL A 61 -16.06 -1.77 13.29
CA VAL A 61 -15.96 -2.90 12.36
C VAL A 61 -15.16 -2.50 11.10
N MET A 62 -15.39 -1.30 10.57
CA MET A 62 -14.64 -0.76 9.44
C MET A 62 -13.13 -0.75 9.71
N ASP A 63 -12.73 -0.24 10.89
CA ASP A 63 -11.33 -0.16 11.29
C ASP A 63 -10.73 -1.54 11.62
N GLN A 64 -11.51 -2.42 12.27
CA GLN A 64 -11.05 -3.74 12.71
C GLN A 64 -10.89 -4.72 11.54
N GLU A 65 -11.85 -4.71 10.62
CA GLU A 65 -11.83 -5.57 9.42
C GLU A 65 -11.09 -4.91 8.25
N ALA A 66 -10.66 -3.65 8.43
CA ALA A 66 -10.01 -2.85 7.39
C ALA A 66 -10.81 -2.86 6.07
N THR A 67 -12.10 -2.58 6.18
CA THR A 67 -13.07 -2.60 5.08
C THR A 67 -13.71 -1.22 4.86
N THR A 68 -14.54 -1.07 3.82
CA THR A 68 -15.26 0.18 3.57
C THR A 68 -16.41 0.38 4.58
N TYR A 69 -16.85 1.63 4.74
CA TYR A 69 -17.99 1.94 5.60
C TYR A 69 -19.26 1.19 5.20
N VAL A 70 -19.53 1.07 3.90
CA VAL A 70 -20.71 0.37 3.37
C VAL A 70 -20.62 -1.12 3.67
N GLU A 71 -19.47 -1.74 3.47
CA GLU A 71 -19.26 -3.16 3.80
C GLU A 71 -19.37 -3.41 5.30
N ALA A 72 -18.77 -2.56 6.15
CA ALA A 72 -18.91 -2.64 7.58
C ALA A 72 -20.37 -2.47 8.03
N LEU A 73 -21.11 -1.55 7.42
CA LEU A 73 -22.55 -1.35 7.68
C LEU A 73 -23.35 -2.62 7.32
N LYS A 74 -23.08 -3.23 6.15
CA LYS A 74 -23.73 -4.49 5.75
C LYS A 74 -23.39 -5.64 6.70
N MET A 75 -22.14 -5.73 7.17
CA MET A 75 -21.72 -6.73 8.17
C MET A 75 -22.46 -6.57 9.48
N VAL A 76 -22.55 -5.34 9.98
CA VAL A 76 -23.30 -5.04 11.22
C VAL A 76 -24.79 -5.32 11.04
N ALA A 77 -25.40 -4.87 9.95
CA ALA A 77 -26.81 -5.09 9.66
C ALA A 77 -27.16 -6.59 9.58
N LYS A 78 -26.34 -7.39 8.90
CA LYS A 78 -26.52 -8.84 8.78
C LYS A 78 -26.54 -9.55 10.14
N ARG A 79 -25.72 -9.12 11.11
CA ARG A 79 -25.69 -9.66 12.48
C ARG A 79 -26.99 -9.47 13.24
N TYR A 80 -27.68 -8.38 12.95
CA TYR A 80 -28.98 -8.05 13.61
C TYR A 80 -30.19 -8.45 12.76
N GLY A 81 -30.01 -9.18 11.66
CA GLY A 81 -31.10 -9.56 10.76
C GLY A 81 -31.79 -8.35 10.12
N ILE A 82 -31.09 -7.21 10.05
CA ILE A 82 -31.61 -5.97 9.47
C ILE A 82 -31.30 -5.99 7.98
N GLU A 83 -32.33 -5.99 7.17
CA GLU A 83 -32.22 -5.80 5.73
C GLU A 83 -31.87 -4.32 5.47
N VAL A 84 -30.69 -4.08 4.91
CA VAL A 84 -30.30 -2.73 4.47
C VAL A 84 -31.11 -2.44 3.22
N LYS A 85 -32.13 -1.58 3.33
CA LYS A 85 -32.84 -1.07 2.14
C LYS A 85 -31.83 -0.27 1.31
N GLU A 86 -31.39 -0.87 0.24
CA GLU A 86 -30.69 -0.14 -0.81
C GLU A 86 -31.76 0.71 -1.52
N GLU A 87 -31.49 1.97 -1.78
CA GLU A 87 -32.28 2.74 -2.75
C GLU A 87 -32.30 1.92 -4.04
N ALA A 88 -33.46 1.81 -4.67
CA ALA A 88 -33.59 1.04 -5.89
C ALA A 88 -32.60 1.59 -6.91
N LEU A 89 -31.57 0.80 -7.19
CA LEU A 89 -30.54 1.13 -8.18
C LEU A 89 -31.24 1.31 -9.54
N THR A 90 -30.81 2.28 -10.30
CA THR A 90 -31.23 2.43 -11.70
C THR A 90 -30.81 1.18 -12.49
N GLU A 91 -31.47 0.88 -13.59
CA GLU A 91 -31.10 -0.25 -14.46
C GLU A 91 -29.64 -0.14 -14.92
N GLU A 92 -29.14 1.07 -15.12
CA GLU A 92 -27.74 1.34 -15.48
C GLU A 92 -26.77 1.03 -14.33
N GLU A 93 -27.12 1.37 -13.09
CA GLU A 93 -26.31 1.05 -11.90
C GLU A 93 -26.30 -0.46 -11.61
N VAL A 94 -27.43 -1.15 -11.80
CA VAL A 94 -27.51 -2.62 -11.69
C VAL A 94 -26.59 -3.25 -12.72
N ARG A 95 -26.70 -2.86 -14.00
CA ARG A 95 -25.85 -3.37 -15.07
C ARG A 95 -24.36 -3.12 -14.79
N ARG A 96 -24.02 -1.94 -14.34
CA ARG A 96 -22.63 -1.60 -13.99
C ARG A 96 -22.09 -2.43 -12.84
N ASN A 97 -22.91 -2.72 -11.83
CA ASN A 97 -22.53 -3.59 -10.73
C ASN A 97 -22.34 -5.04 -11.20
N ASP A 98 -23.21 -5.56 -12.09
CA ASP A 98 -23.11 -6.88 -12.68
C ASP A 98 -21.84 -7.01 -13.54
N ASP A 99 -21.51 -5.99 -14.32
CA ASP A 99 -20.28 -5.94 -15.12
C ASP A 99 -19.03 -5.95 -14.22
N ARG A 100 -19.04 -5.18 -13.13
CA ARG A 100 -17.96 -5.20 -12.14
C ARG A 100 -17.79 -6.55 -11.47
N GLU A 101 -18.89 -7.19 -11.05
CA GLU A 101 -18.84 -8.54 -10.46
C GLU A 101 -18.31 -9.57 -11.47
N SER A 102 -18.68 -9.44 -12.74
CA SER A 102 -18.15 -10.28 -13.84
C SER A 102 -16.64 -10.09 -14.03
N MET A 103 -16.15 -8.84 -13.94
CA MET A 103 -14.71 -8.54 -13.99
C MET A 103 -13.95 -9.13 -12.79
N PHE A 104 -14.51 -9.04 -11.58
CA PHE A 104 -13.91 -9.65 -10.40
C PHE A 104 -13.88 -11.18 -10.50
N ALA A 105 -14.96 -11.80 -10.98
CA ALA A 105 -15.03 -13.25 -11.19
C ALA A 105 -13.97 -13.70 -12.20
N LEU A 106 -13.82 -12.97 -13.30
CA LEU A 106 -12.80 -13.23 -14.31
C LEU A 106 -11.38 -13.10 -13.75
N ASN A 107 -11.09 -12.03 -13.00
CA ASN A 107 -9.77 -11.85 -12.38
C ASN A 107 -9.46 -12.94 -11.35
N GLY A 108 -10.45 -13.36 -10.57
CA GLY A 108 -10.32 -14.50 -9.65
C GLY A 108 -9.97 -15.79 -10.38
N TRP A 109 -10.70 -16.11 -11.44
CA TRP A 109 -10.41 -17.25 -12.30
C TRP A 109 -9.02 -17.17 -12.94
N ALA A 110 -8.66 -16.01 -13.48
CA ALA A 110 -7.35 -15.81 -14.11
C ALA A 110 -6.19 -16.01 -13.11
N ALA A 111 -6.34 -15.55 -11.86
CA ALA A 111 -5.34 -15.78 -10.82
C ALA A 111 -5.18 -17.28 -10.50
N GLU A 112 -6.28 -18.00 -10.36
CA GLU A 112 -6.25 -19.47 -10.18
C GLU A 112 -5.65 -20.17 -11.41
N TYR A 113 -5.98 -19.72 -12.60
CA TYR A 113 -5.41 -20.23 -13.84
C TYR A 113 -3.89 -20.09 -13.88
N PHE A 114 -3.36 -18.89 -13.60
CA PHE A 114 -1.94 -18.64 -13.60
C PHE A 114 -1.20 -19.39 -12.47
N ALA A 115 -1.80 -19.49 -11.29
CA ALA A 115 -1.25 -20.26 -10.17
C ALA A 115 -1.23 -21.77 -10.47
N ASN A 116 -2.30 -22.31 -11.05
CA ASN A 116 -2.37 -23.72 -11.48
C ASN A 116 -1.38 -23.99 -12.60
N TYR A 117 -1.25 -23.09 -13.58
CA TYR A 117 -0.27 -23.22 -14.66
C TYR A 117 1.16 -23.26 -14.12
N LEU A 118 1.48 -22.37 -13.17
CA LEU A 118 2.78 -22.36 -12.46
C LEU A 118 3.09 -23.69 -11.81
N GLN A 119 2.11 -24.33 -11.16
CA GLN A 119 2.31 -25.53 -10.33
C GLN A 119 2.24 -26.84 -11.11
N ARG A 120 1.46 -26.90 -12.19
CA ARG A 120 1.10 -28.18 -12.85
C ARG A 120 1.71 -28.36 -14.23
N GLU A 121 1.96 -27.26 -14.95
CA GLU A 121 2.47 -27.33 -16.32
C GLU A 121 4.00 -27.34 -16.33
N THR A 122 4.59 -28.10 -17.25
CA THR A 122 6.05 -28.23 -17.36
C THR A 122 6.75 -26.88 -17.54
N GLU A 123 6.19 -26.00 -18.38
CA GLU A 123 6.71 -24.65 -18.60
C GLU A 123 6.62 -23.80 -17.33
N GLY A 124 5.47 -23.83 -16.63
CA GLY A 124 5.28 -23.14 -15.36
C GLY A 124 6.30 -23.57 -14.30
N GLN A 125 6.55 -24.88 -14.19
CA GLN A 125 7.51 -25.44 -13.23
C GLN A 125 8.97 -25.11 -13.60
N SER A 126 9.35 -25.34 -14.85
CA SER A 126 10.75 -25.19 -15.27
C SER A 126 11.18 -23.71 -15.40
N VAL A 127 10.27 -22.79 -15.66
CA VAL A 127 10.54 -21.36 -15.84
C VAL A 127 10.07 -20.56 -14.63
N GLY A 128 8.78 -20.60 -14.32
CA GLY A 128 8.16 -19.76 -13.30
C GLY A 128 8.53 -20.18 -11.87
N LEU A 129 8.35 -21.45 -11.50
CA LEU A 129 8.74 -21.93 -10.17
C LEU A 129 10.24 -21.89 -9.94
N ALA A 130 11.03 -22.21 -10.97
CA ALA A 130 12.49 -22.09 -10.89
C ALA A 130 12.90 -20.62 -10.60
N TYR A 131 12.24 -19.66 -11.22
CA TYR A 131 12.47 -18.25 -10.92
C TYR A 131 12.12 -17.90 -9.47
N PHE A 132 10.92 -18.23 -9.01
CA PHE A 132 10.50 -17.90 -7.65
C PHE A 132 11.33 -18.61 -6.58
N ARG A 133 11.55 -19.93 -6.72
CA ARG A 133 12.26 -20.72 -5.73
C ARG A 133 13.78 -20.49 -5.77
N GLN A 134 14.40 -20.64 -6.94
CA GLN A 134 15.88 -20.65 -7.05
C GLN A 134 16.46 -19.25 -7.13
N LYS A 135 15.84 -18.35 -7.95
CA LYS A 135 16.38 -17.01 -8.13
C LYS A 135 15.93 -16.05 -7.05
N ARG A 136 14.68 -16.20 -6.52
CA ARG A 136 14.11 -15.30 -5.52
C ARG A 136 14.05 -15.89 -4.11
N GLY A 137 14.34 -17.16 -3.94
CA GLY A 137 14.33 -17.82 -2.63
C GLY A 137 12.94 -17.87 -1.97
N MET A 138 11.87 -17.77 -2.77
CA MET A 138 10.51 -17.79 -2.23
C MET A 138 10.07 -19.19 -1.86
N THR A 139 9.47 -19.34 -0.68
CA THR A 139 8.89 -20.61 -0.21
C THR A 139 7.55 -20.88 -0.88
N ASP A 140 7.15 -22.16 -0.90
CA ASP A 140 5.84 -22.55 -1.45
C ASP A 140 4.67 -21.90 -0.68
N ALA A 141 4.84 -21.71 0.62
CA ALA A 141 3.86 -20.99 1.44
C ALA A 141 3.70 -19.53 0.99
N THR A 142 4.81 -18.84 0.69
CA THR A 142 4.83 -17.48 0.18
C THR A 142 4.22 -17.39 -1.22
N ILE A 143 4.63 -18.29 -2.14
CA ILE A 143 4.09 -18.40 -3.49
C ILE A 143 2.57 -18.56 -3.45
N LYS A 144 2.07 -19.45 -2.59
CA LYS A 144 0.64 -19.69 -2.40
C LYS A 144 -0.06 -18.50 -1.74
N LYS A 145 0.52 -17.90 -0.70
CA LYS A 145 -0.06 -16.75 0.04
C LYS A 145 -0.31 -15.57 -0.87
N PHE A 146 0.65 -15.23 -1.73
CA PHE A 146 0.53 -14.12 -2.68
C PHE A 146 -0.15 -14.49 -4.01
N GLY A 147 -0.50 -15.77 -4.20
CA GLY A 147 -1.16 -16.26 -5.41
C GLY A 147 -0.31 -16.13 -6.66
N LEU A 148 1.03 -16.27 -6.53
CA LEU A 148 1.96 -16.08 -7.64
C LEU A 148 1.70 -17.10 -8.75
N GLY A 149 1.83 -16.67 -10.00
CA GLY A 149 1.49 -17.45 -11.16
C GLY A 149 2.46 -17.34 -12.33
N PHE A 150 2.13 -18.01 -13.42
CA PHE A 150 2.84 -17.91 -14.69
C PHE A 150 1.84 -17.89 -15.83
N CYS A 151 1.99 -16.95 -16.76
CA CYS A 151 1.19 -16.88 -17.98
C CYS A 151 1.93 -17.61 -19.12
N PRO A 152 1.29 -18.56 -19.81
CA PRO A 152 1.90 -19.34 -20.90
C PRO A 152 2.60 -18.47 -21.94
N ALA A 153 3.69 -18.97 -22.51
CA ALA A 153 4.37 -18.30 -23.63
C ALA A 153 3.57 -18.34 -24.92
N LYS A 154 2.71 -19.36 -25.10
CA LYS A 154 1.80 -19.45 -26.25
C LYS A 154 0.77 -18.33 -26.17
N GLY A 155 0.80 -17.43 -27.14
CA GLY A 155 0.29 -16.07 -27.09
C GLY A 155 -1.20 -15.85 -26.85
N ASP A 156 -2.07 -16.90 -26.89
CA ASP A 156 -3.53 -16.78 -26.77
C ASP A 156 -4.15 -17.89 -25.89
N ARG A 157 -3.34 -18.67 -25.18
CA ARG A 157 -3.82 -19.86 -24.47
C ARG A 157 -4.79 -19.50 -23.35
N MET A 158 -4.43 -18.55 -22.51
CA MET A 158 -5.29 -18.10 -21.40
C MET A 158 -6.59 -17.50 -21.92
N SER A 159 -6.53 -16.66 -22.97
CA SER A 159 -7.72 -16.05 -23.59
C SER A 159 -8.68 -17.11 -24.13
N LYS A 160 -8.17 -18.15 -24.79
CA LYS A 160 -8.99 -19.27 -25.30
C LYS A 160 -9.62 -20.06 -24.17
N ASP A 161 -8.85 -20.39 -23.14
CA ASP A 161 -9.34 -21.15 -21.99
C ASP A 161 -10.40 -20.36 -21.20
N ALA A 162 -10.24 -19.02 -21.07
CA ALA A 162 -11.25 -18.15 -20.47
C ALA A 162 -12.57 -18.11 -21.25
N LEU A 163 -12.49 -18.00 -22.59
CA LEU A 163 -13.69 -18.05 -23.45
C LEU A 163 -14.37 -19.40 -23.35
N ALA A 164 -13.61 -20.50 -23.33
CA ALA A 164 -14.13 -21.86 -23.16
C ALA A 164 -14.78 -22.06 -21.79
N ALA A 165 -14.29 -21.37 -20.74
CA ALA A 165 -14.89 -21.36 -19.42
C ALA A 165 -16.15 -20.46 -19.32
N GLY A 166 -16.57 -19.81 -20.42
CA GLY A 166 -17.78 -19.00 -20.48
C GLY A 166 -17.61 -17.52 -20.18
N TYR A 167 -16.38 -17.03 -19.97
CA TYR A 167 -16.13 -15.61 -19.79
C TYR A 167 -16.26 -14.85 -21.11
N LYS A 168 -16.81 -13.64 -21.06
CA LYS A 168 -17.04 -12.83 -22.26
C LYS A 168 -15.79 -12.08 -22.70
N LYS A 169 -15.61 -11.97 -24.03
CA LYS A 169 -14.51 -11.21 -24.65
C LYS A 169 -14.41 -9.78 -24.13
N GLU A 170 -15.55 -9.11 -23.92
CA GLU A 170 -15.60 -7.73 -23.42
C GLU A 170 -14.88 -7.55 -22.07
N PHE A 171 -15.04 -8.50 -21.14
CA PHE A 171 -14.40 -8.44 -19.84
C PHE A 171 -12.90 -8.80 -19.90
N LEU A 172 -12.48 -9.67 -20.80
CA LEU A 172 -11.07 -9.93 -21.07
C LEU A 172 -10.34 -8.68 -21.55
N LEU A 173 -11.02 -7.87 -22.36
CA LEU A 173 -10.46 -6.61 -22.87
C LEU A 173 -10.52 -5.48 -21.80
N SER A 174 -11.64 -5.32 -21.11
CA SER A 174 -11.80 -4.25 -20.11
C SER A 174 -10.92 -4.43 -18.88
N THR A 175 -10.66 -5.69 -18.44
CA THR A 175 -9.67 -5.97 -17.39
C THR A 175 -8.23 -5.93 -17.89
N GLY A 176 -8.04 -5.90 -19.21
CA GLY A 176 -6.74 -5.92 -19.85
C GLY A 176 -5.99 -7.25 -19.73
N LEU A 177 -6.67 -8.36 -19.46
CA LEU A 177 -6.08 -9.69 -19.50
C LEU A 177 -5.73 -10.10 -20.94
N SER A 178 -6.54 -9.66 -21.90
CA SER A 178 -6.30 -9.90 -23.32
C SER A 178 -6.22 -8.59 -24.10
N LEU A 179 -5.59 -8.66 -25.25
CA LEU A 179 -5.48 -7.59 -26.24
C LEU A 179 -6.00 -8.10 -27.59
N VAL A 180 -6.36 -7.18 -28.47
CA VAL A 180 -6.74 -7.48 -29.86
C VAL A 180 -5.54 -7.25 -30.76
N SER A 181 -5.25 -8.18 -31.65
CA SER A 181 -4.23 -8.06 -32.68
C SER A 181 -4.70 -7.13 -33.80
N ASP A 182 -3.90 -6.11 -34.11
CA ASP A 182 -4.19 -5.19 -35.22
C ASP A 182 -4.13 -5.87 -36.60
N ARG A 183 -3.53 -7.04 -36.68
CA ARG A 183 -3.32 -7.77 -37.97
C ARG A 183 -4.57 -8.53 -38.40
N ASP A 184 -5.24 -9.19 -37.46
CA ASP A 184 -6.31 -10.16 -37.78
C ASP A 184 -7.50 -10.10 -36.80
N GLY A 185 -7.49 -9.17 -35.83
CA GLY A 185 -8.55 -9.02 -34.84
C GLY A 185 -8.64 -10.16 -33.81
N SER A 186 -7.67 -11.08 -33.79
CA SER A 186 -7.60 -12.16 -32.82
C SER A 186 -7.24 -11.67 -31.42
N LEU A 187 -7.69 -12.38 -30.39
CA LEU A 187 -7.26 -12.14 -29.02
C LEU A 187 -5.89 -12.75 -28.78
N TYR A 188 -5.08 -12.04 -27.96
CA TYR A 188 -3.85 -12.58 -27.43
C TYR A 188 -3.66 -12.14 -25.97
N ASP A 189 -2.90 -12.95 -25.21
CA ASP A 189 -2.69 -12.76 -23.79
C ASP A 189 -1.73 -11.58 -23.54
N ARG A 190 -2.15 -10.62 -22.70
CA ARG A 190 -1.30 -9.46 -22.33
C ARG A 190 -0.02 -9.90 -21.62
N PHE A 191 -0.12 -10.87 -20.73
CA PHE A 191 0.96 -11.27 -19.84
C PHE A 191 1.75 -12.49 -20.32
N ARG A 192 1.66 -12.85 -21.58
CA ARG A 192 2.36 -14.03 -22.15
C ARG A 192 3.83 -14.05 -21.75
N ASP A 193 4.35 -15.23 -21.42
CA ASP A 193 5.75 -15.49 -21.05
C ASP A 193 6.22 -14.61 -19.88
N ARG A 194 5.37 -14.51 -18.84
CA ARG A 194 5.66 -13.71 -17.64
C ARG A 194 5.27 -14.43 -16.37
N VAL A 195 6.08 -14.25 -15.32
CA VAL A 195 5.64 -14.55 -13.95
C VAL A 195 4.64 -13.48 -13.51
N ILE A 196 3.62 -13.90 -12.76
CA ILE A 196 2.43 -13.11 -12.45
C ILE A 196 2.36 -12.79 -10.96
N PHE A 197 2.04 -11.53 -10.66
CA PHE A 197 1.81 -11.00 -9.33
C PHE A 197 0.37 -10.47 -9.28
N PRO A 198 -0.59 -11.19 -8.65
CA PRO A 198 -1.95 -10.69 -8.47
C PRO A 198 -1.98 -9.46 -7.56
N VAL A 199 -2.73 -8.44 -7.95
CA VAL A 199 -2.95 -7.23 -7.17
C VAL A 199 -4.30 -7.35 -6.47
N HIS A 200 -4.28 -7.26 -5.14
CA HIS A 200 -5.47 -7.34 -4.30
C HIS A 200 -5.90 -5.94 -3.88
N ASN A 201 -7.20 -5.67 -3.92
CA ASN A 201 -7.74 -4.50 -3.25
C ASN A 201 -7.75 -4.71 -1.72
N ILE A 202 -8.18 -3.69 -0.97
CA ILE A 202 -8.22 -3.72 0.49
C ILE A 202 -9.09 -4.85 1.07
N SER A 203 -10.12 -5.31 0.35
CA SER A 203 -11.00 -6.43 0.75
C SER A 203 -10.48 -7.80 0.32
N GLY A 204 -9.33 -7.87 -0.38
CA GLY A 204 -8.71 -9.11 -0.80
C GLY A 204 -9.22 -9.67 -2.13
N ARG A 205 -10.04 -8.91 -2.86
CA ARG A 205 -10.43 -9.28 -4.23
C ARG A 205 -9.33 -8.92 -5.22
N ILE A 206 -9.11 -9.75 -6.21
CA ILE A 206 -8.08 -9.52 -7.24
C ILE A 206 -8.62 -8.52 -8.26
N VAL A 207 -7.94 -7.38 -8.37
CA VAL A 207 -8.34 -6.26 -9.23
C VAL A 207 -7.48 -6.12 -10.48
N ALA A 208 -6.23 -6.61 -10.43
CA ALA A 208 -5.25 -6.45 -11.50
C ALA A 208 -4.12 -7.47 -11.39
N PHE A 209 -3.19 -7.42 -12.33
CA PHE A 209 -1.98 -8.23 -12.35
C PHE A 209 -0.76 -7.40 -12.73
N GLY A 210 0.37 -7.72 -12.11
CA GLY A 210 1.69 -7.38 -12.60
C GLY A 210 2.32 -8.58 -13.27
N GLY A 211 2.99 -8.40 -14.40
CA GLY A 211 3.71 -9.45 -15.09
C GLY A 211 5.16 -9.10 -15.33
N ARG A 212 6.10 -9.93 -14.87
CA ARG A 212 7.54 -9.74 -15.12
C ARG A 212 8.03 -10.73 -16.16
N THR A 213 8.66 -10.22 -17.22
CA THR A 213 9.37 -11.09 -18.16
C THR A 213 10.68 -11.60 -17.55
N LEU A 214 11.01 -12.86 -17.82
CA LEU A 214 12.28 -13.46 -17.46
C LEU A 214 13.31 -13.39 -18.61
N ARG A 215 12.88 -12.87 -19.76
CA ARG A 215 13.76 -12.63 -20.92
C ARG A 215 14.77 -11.52 -20.62
N THR A 216 15.95 -11.66 -21.20
CA THR A 216 17.02 -10.65 -21.13
C THR A 216 16.97 -9.66 -22.29
N ASP A 217 16.01 -9.80 -23.18
CA ASP A 217 15.81 -8.93 -24.34
C ASP A 217 15.43 -7.52 -23.90
N LYS A 218 16.26 -6.54 -24.25
CA LYS A 218 16.05 -5.11 -23.91
C LYS A 218 14.86 -4.47 -24.62
N GLN A 219 14.31 -5.10 -25.64
CA GLN A 219 13.16 -4.58 -26.40
C GLN A 219 11.83 -4.83 -25.67
N VAL A 220 11.82 -5.73 -24.67
CA VAL A 220 10.62 -6.07 -23.92
C VAL A 220 10.65 -5.42 -22.54
N ALA A 221 9.61 -4.65 -22.20
CA ALA A 221 9.49 -4.04 -20.88
C ALA A 221 9.58 -5.11 -19.78
N LYS A 222 10.49 -4.91 -18.82
CA LYS A 222 10.75 -5.84 -17.71
C LYS A 222 9.47 -6.14 -16.93
N TYR A 223 8.68 -5.11 -16.63
CA TYR A 223 7.37 -5.23 -15.97
C TYR A 223 6.26 -4.70 -16.87
N GLN A 224 5.12 -5.36 -16.80
CA GLN A 224 3.87 -4.95 -17.45
C GLN A 224 2.74 -5.10 -16.44
N ASN A 225 1.92 -4.06 -16.29
CA ASN A 225 0.79 -4.06 -15.38
C ASN A 225 -0.54 -4.04 -16.15
N SER A 226 -1.63 -4.46 -15.48
CA SER A 226 -2.98 -4.24 -15.99
C SER A 226 -3.21 -2.76 -16.27
N PRO A 227 -4.02 -2.40 -17.27
CA PRO A 227 -4.48 -1.02 -17.48
C PRO A 227 -5.48 -0.61 -16.41
N GLU A 228 -5.84 0.68 -16.36
CA GLU A 228 -7.00 1.16 -15.60
C GLU A 228 -8.27 0.43 -16.06
N SER A 229 -9.16 0.12 -15.13
CA SER A 229 -10.46 -0.49 -15.40
C SER A 229 -11.49 -0.04 -14.37
N GLU A 230 -12.76 -0.46 -14.51
CA GLU A 230 -13.79 -0.13 -13.52
C GLU A 230 -13.55 -0.73 -12.13
N ILE A 231 -12.75 -1.79 -12.05
CA ILE A 231 -12.40 -2.45 -10.78
C ILE A 231 -10.97 -2.17 -10.31
N TYR A 232 -10.16 -1.49 -11.11
CA TYR A 232 -8.75 -1.22 -10.81
C TYR A 232 -8.35 0.20 -11.15
N SER A 233 -7.79 0.90 -10.19
CA SER A 233 -7.09 2.15 -10.43
C SER A 233 -5.67 2.07 -9.85
N LYS A 234 -4.69 2.12 -10.73
CA LYS A 234 -3.27 2.10 -10.37
C LYS A 234 -2.89 3.24 -9.43
N LYS A 235 -3.62 4.36 -9.52
CA LYS A 235 -3.42 5.54 -8.66
C LYS A 235 -3.94 5.36 -7.24
N ARG A 236 -4.78 4.34 -6.98
CA ARG A 236 -5.47 4.13 -5.71
C ARG A 236 -5.08 2.85 -4.99
N GLU A 237 -4.47 1.90 -5.70
CA GLU A 237 -4.09 0.61 -5.12
C GLU A 237 -2.63 0.63 -4.67
N LEU A 238 -2.37 -0.03 -3.54
CA LEU A 238 -1.03 -0.33 -3.02
C LEU A 238 -0.84 -1.83 -2.97
N TYR A 239 0.20 -2.31 -3.64
CA TYR A 239 0.51 -3.74 -3.61
C TYR A 239 0.91 -4.18 -2.21
N GLY A 240 0.41 -5.32 -1.79
CA GLY A 240 0.68 -5.88 -0.47
C GLY A 240 -0.23 -5.36 0.65
N LEU A 241 -0.98 -4.26 0.46
CA LEU A 241 -1.78 -3.63 1.53
C LEU A 241 -2.79 -4.60 2.15
N TYR A 242 -3.44 -5.45 1.35
CA TYR A 242 -4.36 -6.47 1.87
C TYR A 242 -3.69 -7.36 2.93
N PHE A 243 -2.47 -7.79 2.70
CA PHE A 243 -1.70 -8.62 3.62
C PHE A 243 -1.10 -7.81 4.77
N ALA A 244 -0.72 -6.57 4.52
CA ALA A 244 0.01 -5.72 5.45
C ALA A 244 -0.89 -4.97 6.46
N LYS A 245 -2.16 -4.74 6.15
CA LYS A 245 -3.05 -3.82 6.89
C LYS A 245 -3.12 -4.10 8.40
N LYS A 246 -3.16 -5.37 8.83
CA LYS A 246 -3.18 -5.73 10.26
C LYS A 246 -1.86 -5.43 10.95
N ALA A 247 -0.73 -5.78 10.31
CA ALA A 247 0.60 -5.49 10.84
C ALA A 247 0.86 -3.99 10.92
N ILE A 248 0.43 -3.21 9.91
CA ILE A 248 0.50 -1.74 9.93
C ILE A 248 -0.26 -1.16 11.12
N GLN A 249 -1.50 -1.61 11.36
CA GLN A 249 -2.29 -1.13 12.49
C GLN A 249 -1.67 -1.50 13.84
N GLN A 250 -1.14 -2.72 13.97
CA GLN A 250 -0.54 -3.23 15.21
C GLN A 250 0.77 -2.54 15.55
N GLN A 251 1.57 -2.24 14.54
CA GLN A 251 2.90 -1.64 14.70
C GLN A 251 2.85 -0.10 14.62
N ASP A 252 1.72 0.46 14.15
CA ASP A 252 1.49 1.89 13.91
C ASP A 252 2.52 2.53 12.97
N TYR A 253 3.03 1.77 12.00
CA TYR A 253 3.79 2.31 10.87
C TYR A 253 3.72 1.38 9.67
N ALA A 254 3.87 1.95 8.48
CA ALA A 254 3.98 1.24 7.22
C ALA A 254 5.37 1.39 6.63
N ILE A 255 5.88 0.34 6.02
CA ILE A 255 7.11 0.37 5.22
C ILE A 255 6.71 0.47 3.76
N MET A 256 7.24 1.47 3.06
CA MET A 256 7.05 1.69 1.63
C MET A 256 8.31 1.27 0.88
N VAL A 257 8.16 0.36 -0.09
CA VAL A 257 9.21 -0.10 -1.00
C VAL A 257 8.77 0.09 -2.46
N GLU A 258 9.62 -0.23 -3.44
CA GLU A 258 9.33 0.08 -4.84
C GLU A 258 8.53 -1.00 -5.58
N GLY A 259 8.87 -2.28 -5.39
CA GLY A 259 8.44 -3.36 -6.26
C GLY A 259 7.66 -4.50 -5.60
N TYR A 260 7.14 -5.38 -6.44
CA TYR A 260 6.41 -6.59 -6.04
C TYR A 260 7.29 -7.55 -5.22
N THR A 261 8.51 -7.79 -5.71
CA THR A 261 9.45 -8.73 -5.08
C THR A 261 9.92 -8.24 -3.72
N ASP A 262 10.09 -6.92 -3.56
CA ASP A 262 10.50 -6.31 -2.30
C ASP A 262 9.46 -6.57 -1.20
N VAL A 263 8.17 -6.31 -1.52
CA VAL A 263 7.06 -6.61 -0.61
C VAL A 263 7.03 -8.08 -0.22
N ILE A 264 7.14 -8.98 -1.19
CA ILE A 264 7.02 -10.42 -0.96
C ILE A 264 8.19 -10.95 -0.12
N SER A 265 9.42 -10.53 -0.42
CA SER A 265 10.61 -10.98 0.29
C SER A 265 10.67 -10.44 1.72
N MET A 266 10.34 -9.15 1.93
CA MET A 266 10.21 -8.55 3.26
C MET A 266 9.14 -9.28 4.08
N HIS A 267 7.99 -9.54 3.49
CA HIS A 267 6.90 -10.26 4.13
C HIS A 267 7.31 -11.70 4.49
N GLN A 268 8.00 -12.40 3.59
CA GLN A 268 8.54 -13.75 3.86
C GLN A 268 9.56 -13.76 5.00
N ALA A 269 10.39 -12.73 5.09
CA ALA A 269 11.33 -12.55 6.20
C ALA A 269 10.63 -12.20 7.53
N GLY A 270 9.30 -11.99 7.55
CA GLY A 270 8.53 -11.70 8.76
C GLY A 270 8.30 -10.20 9.00
N VAL A 271 8.69 -9.33 8.06
CA VAL A 271 8.38 -7.89 8.08
C VAL A 271 7.10 -7.68 7.26
N GLU A 272 5.94 -7.79 7.93
CA GLU A 272 4.65 -7.90 7.25
C GLU A 272 3.97 -6.56 6.95
N ASN A 273 4.41 -5.45 7.55
CA ASN A 273 3.83 -4.10 7.37
C ASN A 273 4.36 -3.37 6.14
N VAL A 274 4.65 -4.09 5.06
CA VAL A 274 5.28 -3.60 3.83
C VAL A 274 4.29 -3.48 2.68
N VAL A 275 4.35 -2.36 1.96
CA VAL A 275 3.54 -2.07 0.76
C VAL A 275 4.40 -1.44 -0.33
N SER A 276 3.92 -1.48 -1.58
CA SER A 276 4.59 -0.77 -2.69
C SER A 276 3.61 -0.10 -3.65
N SER A 277 4.09 0.95 -4.33
CA SER A 277 3.38 1.60 -5.44
C SER A 277 3.47 0.83 -6.77
N SER A 278 4.29 -0.26 -6.79
CA SER A 278 4.41 -1.23 -7.89
C SER A 278 4.78 -0.65 -9.25
N GLY A 279 5.89 0.08 -9.29
CA GLY A 279 6.46 0.59 -10.54
C GLY A 279 5.75 1.84 -11.09
N THR A 280 5.11 2.61 -10.20
CA THR A 280 4.63 3.96 -10.46
C THR A 280 5.12 4.91 -9.39
N SER A 281 5.21 6.20 -9.74
CA SER A 281 5.39 7.23 -8.71
C SER A 281 4.24 7.17 -7.72
N LEU A 282 4.56 7.34 -6.43
CA LEU A 282 3.58 7.42 -5.36
C LEU A 282 2.55 8.52 -5.65
N THR A 283 1.28 8.27 -5.34
CA THR A 283 0.18 9.21 -5.57
C THR A 283 -0.46 9.67 -4.27
N THR A 284 -1.12 10.81 -4.31
CA THR A 284 -1.90 11.33 -3.17
C THR A 284 -3.01 10.37 -2.74
N ASP A 285 -3.68 9.70 -3.68
CA ASP A 285 -4.74 8.73 -3.35
C ASP A 285 -4.18 7.50 -2.62
N GLN A 286 -3.00 7.01 -3.02
CA GLN A 286 -2.30 5.91 -2.31
C GLN A 286 -1.87 6.33 -0.90
N ILE A 287 -1.38 7.57 -0.74
CA ILE A 287 -1.01 8.11 0.56
C ILE A 287 -2.25 8.23 1.46
N ARG A 288 -3.35 8.76 0.95
CA ARG A 288 -4.63 8.84 1.67
C ARG A 288 -5.18 7.48 2.05
N LEU A 289 -5.03 6.49 1.17
CA LEU A 289 -5.40 5.11 1.49
C LEU A 289 -4.58 4.59 2.67
N LEU A 290 -3.26 4.79 2.67
CA LEU A 290 -2.38 4.35 3.75
C LEU A 290 -2.63 5.11 5.06
N ASN A 291 -2.95 6.41 4.96
CA ASN A 291 -3.28 7.29 6.08
C ASN A 291 -4.51 6.83 6.89
N ARG A 292 -5.34 5.94 6.34
CA ARG A 292 -6.46 5.30 7.06
C ARG A 292 -5.99 4.30 8.12
N PHE A 293 -4.78 3.78 8.00
CA PHE A 293 -4.23 2.72 8.86
C PHE A 293 -3.19 3.23 9.83
N THR A 294 -2.36 4.19 9.43
CA THR A 294 -1.31 4.80 10.24
C THR A 294 -0.96 6.19 9.77
N LYS A 295 -0.38 7.00 10.66
CA LYS A 295 0.22 8.31 10.34
C LYS A 295 1.71 8.22 10.04
N ASN A 296 2.33 7.04 10.21
CA ASN A 296 3.78 6.88 10.17
C ASN A 296 4.18 6.02 8.98
N ILE A 297 5.06 6.54 8.14
CA ILE A 297 5.62 5.83 6.98
C ILE A 297 7.14 5.83 7.10
N THR A 298 7.74 4.65 6.93
CA THR A 298 9.18 4.49 6.69
C THR A 298 9.38 4.11 5.23
N VAL A 299 10.06 4.95 4.47
CA VAL A 299 10.37 4.68 3.05
C VAL A 299 11.76 4.07 2.99
N ILE A 300 11.88 2.91 2.37
CA ILE A 300 13.16 2.24 2.14
C ILE A 300 13.53 2.41 0.68
N TYR A 301 14.72 2.95 0.45
CA TYR A 301 15.30 3.14 -0.88
C TYR A 301 16.46 2.20 -1.11
N ASP A 302 16.62 1.79 -2.37
CA ASP A 302 17.81 1.11 -2.85
C ASP A 302 19.04 2.01 -2.64
N GLY A 303 20.20 1.41 -2.45
CA GLY A 303 21.44 2.16 -2.24
C GLY A 303 21.91 2.97 -3.46
N ASP A 304 21.19 2.97 -4.59
CA ASP A 304 21.59 3.68 -5.79
C ASP A 304 21.14 5.16 -5.79
N SER A 305 22.01 6.07 -6.23
CA SER A 305 21.80 7.52 -6.21
C SER A 305 20.75 8.01 -7.23
N ALA A 306 20.45 7.23 -8.28
CA ALA A 306 19.55 7.68 -9.35
C ALA A 306 18.07 7.65 -8.94
N GLY A 307 17.68 6.67 -8.10
CA GLY A 307 16.33 6.54 -7.54
C GLY A 307 16.00 7.62 -6.50
N ILE A 308 17.01 8.11 -5.80
CA ILE A 308 16.86 8.97 -4.61
C ILE A 308 16.26 10.35 -4.94
N HIS A 309 16.65 10.98 -6.04
CA HIS A 309 16.08 12.30 -6.44
C HIS A 309 14.60 12.23 -6.88
N ALA A 310 14.18 11.11 -7.48
CA ALA A 310 12.77 10.88 -7.80
C ALA A 310 11.93 10.70 -6.53
N SER A 311 12.54 10.18 -5.49
CA SER A 311 11.95 9.83 -4.20
C SER A 311 11.62 11.04 -3.33
N ILE A 312 12.36 12.14 -3.44
CA ILE A 312 12.14 13.39 -2.68
C ILE A 312 10.73 13.94 -2.91
N ARG A 313 10.22 13.86 -4.14
CA ARG A 313 8.83 14.29 -4.46
C ARG A 313 7.78 13.44 -3.71
N GLY A 314 8.02 12.15 -3.55
CA GLY A 314 7.15 11.27 -2.78
C GLY A 314 7.08 11.67 -1.31
N ILE A 315 8.20 12.06 -0.72
CA ILE A 315 8.29 12.54 0.67
C ILE A 315 7.43 13.80 0.84
N ASP A 316 7.55 14.79 -0.04
CA ASP A 316 6.79 16.03 0.04
C ASP A 316 5.28 15.80 -0.05
N MET A 317 4.83 14.85 -0.88
CA MET A 317 3.43 14.44 -0.97
C MET A 317 2.92 13.79 0.32
N ILE A 318 3.74 12.95 0.97
CA ILE A 318 3.40 12.30 2.24
C ILE A 318 3.26 13.35 3.34
N LEU A 319 4.18 14.31 3.39
CA LEU A 319 4.16 15.42 4.36
C LEU A 319 2.91 16.30 4.17
N ALA A 320 2.53 16.59 2.92
CA ALA A 320 1.34 17.38 2.59
C ALA A 320 0.04 16.74 3.09
N GLU A 321 -0.03 15.41 3.14
CA GLU A 321 -1.17 14.67 3.71
C GLU A 321 -1.10 14.52 5.25
N GLY A 322 -0.18 15.24 5.90
CA GLY A 322 -0.06 15.29 7.36
C GLY A 322 0.46 13.99 7.97
N MET A 323 1.24 13.22 7.24
CA MET A 323 1.87 12.00 7.73
C MET A 323 3.34 12.21 8.10
N ASN A 324 3.83 11.40 9.04
CA ASN A 324 5.22 11.39 9.46
C ASN A 324 6.03 10.50 8.51
N VAL A 325 7.18 10.99 8.06
CA VAL A 325 8.06 10.27 7.14
C VAL A 325 9.42 10.03 7.78
N ARG A 326 9.86 8.79 7.77
CA ARG A 326 11.23 8.38 8.00
C ARG A 326 11.79 7.74 6.74
N VAL A 327 13.09 7.75 6.58
CA VAL A 327 13.80 7.22 5.42
C VAL A 327 14.89 6.29 5.88
N VAL A 328 15.03 5.17 5.19
CA VAL A 328 16.13 4.22 5.35
C VAL A 328 16.80 4.03 4.02
N LEU A 329 18.12 4.14 4.00
CA LEU A 329 18.95 3.72 2.87
C LEU A 329 19.54 2.34 3.17
N LEU A 330 19.40 1.43 2.23
CA LEU A 330 20.09 0.14 2.30
C LEU A 330 21.57 0.29 1.90
N PRO A 331 22.45 -0.60 2.37
CA PRO A 331 23.85 -0.59 1.95
C PRO A 331 23.95 -1.02 0.48
N GLU A 332 24.80 -0.34 -0.31
CA GLU A 332 25.07 -0.75 -1.70
C GLU A 332 25.73 -2.14 -1.73
N PRO A 333 25.34 -3.05 -2.63
CA PRO A 333 24.36 -2.90 -3.73
C PRO A 333 22.95 -3.46 -3.41
N GLU A 334 22.55 -3.48 -2.15
CA GLU A 334 21.32 -4.14 -1.69
C GLU A 334 20.06 -3.37 -2.08
N ASP A 335 19.03 -4.13 -2.47
CA ASP A 335 17.64 -3.70 -2.54
C ASP A 335 16.82 -4.41 -1.43
N PRO A 336 15.57 -4.03 -1.14
CA PRO A 336 14.78 -4.67 -0.09
C PRO A 336 14.58 -6.19 -0.31
N ASP A 337 14.49 -6.66 -1.56
CA ASP A 337 14.40 -8.08 -1.89
C ASP A 337 15.68 -8.84 -1.53
N SER A 338 16.84 -8.35 -1.95
CA SER A 338 18.13 -9.00 -1.66
C SER A 338 18.46 -8.95 -0.17
N PHE A 339 18.22 -7.82 0.48
CA PHE A 339 18.45 -7.63 1.91
C PHE A 339 17.59 -8.58 2.75
N ALA A 340 16.29 -8.66 2.48
CA ALA A 340 15.38 -9.53 3.22
C ALA A 340 15.65 -11.03 3.02
N ARG A 341 16.32 -11.44 1.93
CA ARG A 341 16.64 -12.84 1.68
C ARG A 341 17.78 -13.38 2.54
N VAL A 342 18.68 -12.53 3.00
CA VAL A 342 19.89 -12.91 3.73
C VAL A 342 19.82 -12.56 5.22
N HIS A 343 18.78 -11.83 5.66
CA HIS A 343 18.58 -11.41 7.04
C HIS A 343 17.27 -11.95 7.62
N THR A 344 17.27 -12.18 8.92
CA THR A 344 16.04 -12.51 9.67
C THR A 344 15.16 -11.29 9.89
N ALA A 345 13.89 -11.50 10.24
CA ALA A 345 12.97 -10.40 10.57
C ALA A 345 13.53 -9.47 11.65
N ALA A 346 14.17 -10.04 12.68
CA ALA A 346 14.76 -9.27 13.78
C ALA A 346 15.90 -8.38 13.27
N GLU A 347 16.80 -8.93 12.45
CA GLU A 347 17.92 -8.17 11.86
C GLU A 347 17.44 -7.06 10.92
N VAL A 348 16.42 -7.33 10.09
CA VAL A 348 15.83 -6.31 9.21
C VAL A 348 15.20 -5.18 10.04
N GLN A 349 14.42 -5.51 11.07
CA GLN A 349 13.80 -4.53 11.97
C GLN A 349 14.82 -3.73 12.76
N GLU A 350 15.89 -4.37 13.25
CA GLU A 350 16.99 -3.71 13.94
C GLU A 350 17.73 -2.75 13.02
N TYR A 351 18.01 -3.19 11.77
CA TYR A 351 18.63 -2.34 10.76
C TYR A 351 17.78 -1.09 10.48
N ILE A 352 16.47 -1.27 10.26
CA ILE A 352 15.54 -0.15 10.03
C ILE A 352 15.60 0.84 11.20
N LYS A 353 15.46 0.37 12.44
CA LYS A 353 15.51 1.23 13.65
C LYS A 353 16.84 1.96 13.83
N ALA A 354 17.96 1.30 13.51
CA ALA A 354 19.28 1.87 13.66
C ALA A 354 19.61 2.92 12.58
N ASN A 355 19.01 2.80 11.40
CA ASN A 355 19.36 3.61 10.22
C ASN A 355 18.23 4.53 9.75
N GLU A 356 17.05 4.47 10.37
CA GLU A 356 15.97 5.38 10.01
C GLU A 356 16.26 6.80 10.47
N VAL A 357 16.16 7.73 9.53
CA VAL A 357 16.33 9.16 9.77
C VAL A 357 15.08 9.93 9.35
N ASP A 358 14.84 11.09 9.94
CA ASP A 358 13.79 11.98 9.45
C ASP A 358 14.17 12.57 8.07
N PHE A 359 13.16 13.09 7.36
CA PHE A 359 13.34 13.55 5.97
C PHE A 359 14.30 14.76 5.85
N ILE A 360 14.41 15.61 6.86
CA ILE A 360 15.32 16.76 6.86
C ILE A 360 16.75 16.28 6.98
N THR A 361 17.03 15.42 7.94
CA THR A 361 18.34 14.78 8.11
C THR A 361 18.73 14.00 6.86
N PHE A 362 17.79 13.25 6.28
CA PHE A 362 18.03 12.53 5.03
C PHE A 362 18.42 13.46 3.86
N LYS A 363 17.63 14.52 3.62
CA LYS A 363 17.93 15.51 2.57
C LYS A 363 19.28 16.20 2.81
N ALA A 364 19.58 16.58 4.05
CA ALA A 364 20.86 17.15 4.41
C ALA A 364 22.01 16.21 4.09
N GLN A 365 21.97 14.96 4.54
CA GLN A 365 23.02 13.97 4.30
C GLN A 365 23.25 13.71 2.81
N LEU A 366 22.15 13.62 2.03
CA LEU A 366 22.22 13.32 0.61
C LEU A 366 22.81 14.47 -0.21
N LEU A 367 22.32 15.67 0.01
CA LEU A 367 22.61 16.81 -0.85
C LEU A 367 23.80 17.64 -0.37
N MET A 368 24.23 17.53 0.92
CA MET A 368 25.43 18.18 1.40
C MET A 368 26.70 17.63 0.76
N LYS A 369 26.73 16.35 0.37
CA LYS A 369 27.87 15.78 -0.37
C LYS A 369 28.07 16.49 -1.72
N ASP A 370 26.97 16.88 -2.39
CA ASP A 370 27.00 17.54 -3.70
C ASP A 370 27.19 19.07 -3.58
N ALA A 371 26.86 19.64 -2.42
CA ALA A 371 26.95 21.08 -2.16
C ALA A 371 28.30 21.52 -1.55
N GLN A 372 29.28 20.62 -1.46
CA GLN A 372 30.59 20.86 -0.84
C GLN A 372 31.17 22.24 -1.22
N ASN A 373 31.19 23.17 -0.25
CA ASN A 373 31.78 24.51 -0.34
C ASN A 373 31.25 25.44 -1.46
N ASP A 374 30.13 25.06 -2.13
CA ASP A 374 29.46 25.91 -3.14
C ASP A 374 28.27 26.63 -2.50
N PRO A 375 28.37 27.97 -2.24
CA PRO A 375 27.29 28.73 -1.62
C PRO A 375 25.98 28.70 -2.41
N ILE A 376 26.05 28.59 -3.75
CA ILE A 376 24.86 28.57 -4.62
C ILE A 376 24.11 27.24 -4.43
N LYS A 377 24.83 26.13 -4.46
CA LYS A 377 24.25 24.80 -4.23
C LYS A 377 23.70 24.66 -2.81
N ARG A 378 24.42 25.21 -1.82
CA ARG A 378 23.96 25.22 -0.43
C ARG A 378 22.66 26.02 -0.26
N ALA A 379 22.56 27.19 -0.89
CA ALA A 379 21.32 27.98 -0.87
C ALA A 379 20.16 27.27 -1.54
N ALA A 380 20.39 26.60 -2.69
CA ALA A 380 19.39 25.78 -3.36
C ALA A 380 18.90 24.62 -2.47
N LEU A 381 19.81 23.90 -1.80
CA LEU A 381 19.48 22.84 -0.84
C LEU A 381 18.60 23.34 0.29
N ILE A 382 18.97 24.46 0.93
CA ILE A 382 18.15 25.07 1.98
C ILE A 382 16.75 25.43 1.44
N GLY A 383 16.68 25.97 0.23
CA GLY A 383 15.42 26.28 -0.45
C GLY A 383 14.53 25.05 -0.65
N ASP A 384 15.10 23.89 -0.99
CA ASP A 384 14.40 22.62 -1.15
C ASP A 384 13.93 22.06 0.20
N MET A 385 14.74 22.18 1.26
CA MET A 385 14.35 21.78 2.61
C MET A 385 13.19 22.63 3.14
N VAL A 386 13.26 23.95 2.96
CA VAL A 386 12.17 24.88 3.29
C VAL A 386 10.91 24.53 2.51
N GLN A 387 11.04 24.20 1.22
CA GLN A 387 9.89 23.79 0.39
C GLN A 387 9.19 22.56 0.97
N SER A 388 9.92 21.55 1.42
CA SER A 388 9.35 20.37 2.07
C SER A 388 8.69 20.71 3.41
N ILE A 389 9.31 21.54 4.23
CA ILE A 389 8.74 21.98 5.50
C ILE A 389 7.41 22.72 5.29
N THR A 390 7.28 23.53 4.21
CA THR A 390 6.04 24.26 3.92
C THR A 390 4.86 23.33 3.61
N GLN A 391 5.09 22.09 3.17
CA GLN A 391 4.03 21.11 2.90
C GLN A 391 3.37 20.59 4.19
N ILE A 392 4.04 20.65 5.34
CA ILE A 392 3.54 20.12 6.61
C ILE A 392 2.33 20.96 7.08
N PRO A 393 1.14 20.37 7.28
CA PRO A 393 -0.04 21.10 7.69
C PRO A 393 0.03 21.61 9.14
N ASP A 394 0.63 20.83 10.05
CA ASP A 394 0.73 21.13 11.47
C ASP A 394 1.79 22.19 11.76
N SER A 395 1.43 23.25 12.48
CA SER A 395 2.30 24.39 12.75
C SER A 395 3.41 24.08 13.76
N ILE A 396 3.13 23.23 14.74
CA ILE A 396 4.10 22.84 15.77
C ILE A 396 5.17 21.95 15.11
N GLN A 397 4.73 20.98 14.33
CA GLN A 397 5.63 20.09 13.59
C GLN A 397 6.53 20.89 12.64
N ARG A 398 5.97 21.87 11.88
CA ARG A 398 6.78 22.77 11.05
C ARG A 398 7.85 23.50 11.84
N SER A 399 7.49 24.06 13.00
CA SER A 399 8.44 24.79 13.85
C SER A 399 9.59 23.91 14.30
N VAL A 400 9.32 22.66 14.69
CA VAL A 400 10.36 21.69 15.06
C VAL A 400 11.30 21.42 13.89
N TYR A 401 10.76 21.20 12.67
CA TYR A 401 11.59 20.96 11.50
C TYR A 401 12.35 22.19 11.00
N VAL A 402 11.81 23.40 11.17
CA VAL A 402 12.53 24.65 10.90
C VAL A 402 13.78 24.74 11.81
N LYS A 403 13.60 24.48 13.11
CA LYS A 403 14.71 24.50 14.07
C LYS A 403 15.78 23.46 13.74
N GLU A 404 15.37 22.24 13.37
CA GLU A 404 16.32 21.19 12.99
C GLU A 404 17.04 21.52 11.67
N CYS A 405 16.35 22.09 10.68
CA CYS A 405 16.95 22.58 9.44
C CYS A 405 17.98 23.69 9.73
N ALA A 406 17.65 24.66 10.60
CA ALA A 406 18.56 25.73 11.03
C ALA A 406 19.85 25.15 11.62
N ARG A 407 19.72 24.17 12.52
CA ARG A 407 20.83 23.47 13.17
C ARG A 407 21.73 22.73 12.17
N LEU A 408 21.12 21.97 11.26
CA LEU A 408 21.85 21.15 10.27
C LEU A 408 22.56 22.00 9.23
N MET A 409 21.94 23.11 8.82
CA MET A 409 22.46 23.99 7.77
C MET A 409 23.30 25.15 8.30
N ASP A 410 23.43 25.28 9.62
CA ASP A 410 24.13 26.41 10.28
C ASP A 410 23.66 27.76 9.72
N ILE A 411 22.35 28.01 9.83
CA ILE A 411 21.68 29.23 9.41
C ILE A 411 20.78 29.76 10.53
N ASP A 412 20.58 31.08 10.60
CA ASP A 412 19.68 31.70 11.59
C ASP A 412 18.24 31.19 11.40
N GLU A 413 17.64 30.68 12.49
CA GLU A 413 16.28 30.12 12.49
C GLU A 413 15.24 31.15 11.99
N ARG A 414 15.42 32.45 12.33
CA ARG A 414 14.51 33.52 11.91
C ARG A 414 14.40 33.65 10.41
N VAL A 415 15.52 33.49 9.68
CA VAL A 415 15.52 33.51 8.21
C VAL A 415 14.65 32.39 7.63
N LEU A 416 14.73 31.18 8.22
CA LEU A 416 13.93 30.03 7.77
C LEU A 416 12.44 30.21 8.12
N VAL A 417 12.13 30.74 9.30
CA VAL A 417 10.74 31.05 9.72
C VAL A 417 10.09 32.02 8.75
N GLU A 418 10.78 33.12 8.40
CA GLU A 418 10.29 34.12 7.43
C GLU A 418 10.08 33.50 6.03
N GLU A 419 11.02 32.70 5.57
CA GLU A 419 10.95 32.07 4.26
C GLU A 419 9.82 31.03 4.18
N VAL A 420 9.62 30.21 5.22
CA VAL A 420 8.48 29.29 5.31
C VAL A 420 7.15 30.06 5.30
N ALA A 421 7.05 31.14 6.08
CA ALA A 421 5.86 31.99 6.11
C ALA A 421 5.56 32.59 4.73
N ARG A 422 6.58 33.16 4.07
CA ARG A 422 6.48 33.74 2.74
C ARG A 422 5.97 32.73 1.71
N LYS A 423 6.56 31.53 1.65
CA LYS A 423 6.15 30.49 0.70
C LYS A 423 4.73 29.99 0.97
N ARG A 424 4.30 29.88 2.21
CA ARG A 424 2.93 29.47 2.54
C ARG A 424 1.87 30.48 2.12
N VAL A 425 2.13 31.79 2.29
CA VAL A 425 1.23 32.84 1.82
C VAL A 425 1.00 32.74 0.31
N VAL A 426 2.07 32.47 -0.46
CA VAL A 426 1.96 32.26 -1.91
C VAL A 426 1.14 31.02 -2.26
N GLN A 427 1.25 29.93 -1.48
CA GLN A 427 0.49 28.69 -1.72
C GLN A 427 -1.01 28.82 -1.36
N THR A 428 -1.36 29.67 -0.37
CA THR A 428 -2.76 29.84 0.08
C THR A 428 -3.48 31.00 -0.59
N GLY A 429 -2.76 31.89 -1.26
CA GLY A 429 -3.31 33.07 -1.95
C GLY A 429 -3.59 32.88 -3.46
N GLY A 430 -3.41 31.68 -3.99
CA GLY A 430 -3.87 31.26 -5.32
C GLY A 430 -5.03 30.29 -5.15
#